data_f56283a4d054c54e1d1694ae0aafaa61
#
_entry.id   f56283a4d054c54e1d1694ae0aafaa61
#
_cell.length_a   1.000
_cell.length_b   1.000
_cell.length_c   1.000
_cell.angle_alpha   90.00
_cell.angle_beta   90.00
_cell.angle_gamma   90.00
#
_symmetry.space_group_name_H-M   'P 1'
#
loop_
_entity.id
_entity.type
_entity.pdbx_description
1 polymer ?
#
loop_
_entity_poly.entity_id
_entity_poly.type
_entity_poly.pdbx_seq_one_letter_code
_entity_poly.pdbx_strand_id
1 'polypeptide(L)'
;MRVSSLLDGLYKVEYGVNDAFGRSVMCMHDGKMLGGNSAFAHLGTYQQIGDEIAAEIITERHNDDPHYKPLMGADVAAISVRGRADGNKLRFEGSAAPRPGALFWADLTRLDDEALAPAGKVGQGGIVNGLYSIHIRTLDGIDGGLSGVMLLIDGRILGGDAFFYYLGSYSSQNGRWKGEIINQEHTPAKGENPVFGGHEVGIGFSGTCHERGAELEAIALAGKRSLRLTATLKLMRPA
;
A
#
# COMPACT_ATOMS: atom_id res chain seq x y z
N MET A 1 5.37 26.46 -4.28
CA MET A 1 5.90 25.13 -4.67
C MET A 1 6.42 24.47 -3.39
N ARG A 2 5.79 23.40 -2.92
CA ARG A 2 6.38 22.58 -1.84
C ARG A 2 7.56 21.81 -2.45
N VAL A 3 8.70 21.87 -1.83
CA VAL A 3 9.86 21.06 -2.21
C VAL A 3 9.50 19.63 -1.77
N SER A 4 9.32 18.73 -2.72
CA SER A 4 9.18 17.29 -2.43
C SER A 4 10.40 16.85 -1.64
N SER A 5 10.19 16.19 -0.50
CA SER A 5 11.27 15.60 0.27
C SER A 5 11.98 14.54 -0.58
N LEU A 6 13.30 14.40 -0.46
CA LEU A 6 14.04 13.32 -1.11
C LEU A 6 13.55 11.93 -0.68
N LEU A 7 12.83 11.86 0.45
CA LEU A 7 12.24 10.64 1.00
C LEU A 7 10.83 10.35 0.47
N ASP A 8 10.17 11.29 -0.21
CA ASP A 8 8.83 11.06 -0.74
C ASP A 8 8.86 9.99 -1.83
N GLY A 9 8.01 8.98 -1.74
CA GLY A 9 7.92 7.89 -2.71
C GLY A 9 7.21 6.65 -2.19
N LEU A 10 7.04 5.67 -3.07
CA LEU A 10 6.53 4.34 -2.73
C LEU A 10 7.72 3.38 -2.54
N TYR A 11 7.65 2.61 -1.47
CA TYR A 11 8.69 1.67 -1.07
C TYR A 11 8.13 0.26 -0.87
N LYS A 12 8.85 -0.73 -1.32
CA LYS A 12 8.76 -2.10 -0.81
C LYS A 12 9.40 -2.12 0.57
N VAL A 13 8.77 -2.78 1.53
CA VAL A 13 9.26 -2.93 2.91
C VAL A 13 9.46 -4.39 3.23
N GLU A 14 10.64 -4.73 3.69
CA GLU A 14 10.95 -6.01 4.33
C GLU A 14 11.25 -5.71 5.79
N TYR A 15 10.57 -6.38 6.72
CA TYR A 15 10.70 -6.10 8.14
C TYR A 15 10.66 -7.36 8.99
N GLY A 16 11.23 -7.29 10.18
CA GLY A 16 11.25 -8.43 11.06
C GLY A 16 11.35 -8.09 12.54
N VAL A 17 10.97 -9.07 13.36
CA VAL A 17 11.13 -9.08 14.82
C VAL A 17 11.70 -10.42 15.20
N ASN A 18 12.93 -10.45 15.70
CA ASN A 18 13.69 -11.68 15.91
C ASN A 18 13.72 -12.51 14.62
N ASP A 19 13.23 -13.76 14.66
CA ASP A 19 13.18 -14.68 13.50
C ASP A 19 11.91 -14.56 12.66
N ALA A 20 10.94 -13.75 13.08
CA ALA A 20 9.70 -13.54 12.33
C ALA A 20 9.88 -12.44 11.29
N PHE A 21 9.34 -12.67 10.09
CA PHE A 21 9.55 -11.83 8.90
C PHE A 21 8.23 -11.46 8.23
N GLY A 22 8.14 -10.23 7.72
CA GLY A 22 7.01 -9.71 6.98
C GLY A 22 7.40 -8.83 5.79
N ARG A 23 6.45 -8.61 4.91
CA ARG A 23 6.56 -7.71 3.76
C ARG A 23 5.34 -6.83 3.65
N SER A 24 5.53 -5.64 3.11
CA SER A 24 4.48 -4.67 2.83
C SER A 24 4.94 -3.64 1.79
N VAL A 25 4.06 -2.71 1.48
CA VAL A 25 4.42 -1.45 0.81
C VAL A 25 4.24 -0.29 1.77
N MET A 26 5.00 0.79 1.55
CA MET A 26 4.93 2.02 2.33
C MET A 26 5.07 3.23 1.41
N CYS A 27 4.14 4.15 1.48
CA CYS A 27 4.28 5.46 0.88
C CYS A 27 4.77 6.45 1.95
N MET A 28 5.85 7.13 1.66
CA MET A 28 6.36 8.26 2.44
C MET A 28 6.00 9.54 1.70
N HIS A 29 5.28 10.44 2.35
CA HIS A 29 4.87 11.70 1.75
C HIS A 29 4.56 12.75 2.83
N ASP A 30 5.17 13.92 2.72
CA ASP A 30 4.92 15.09 3.58
C ASP A 30 4.96 14.75 5.09
N GLY A 31 5.98 13.98 5.53
CA GLY A 31 6.15 13.56 6.92
C GLY A 31 5.24 12.41 7.38
N LYS A 32 4.42 11.86 6.50
CA LYS A 32 3.55 10.71 6.78
C LYS A 32 4.12 9.43 6.19
N MET A 33 3.85 8.32 6.84
CA MET A 33 4.11 6.95 6.39
C MET A 33 2.79 6.19 6.37
N LEU A 34 2.29 5.88 5.17
CA LEU A 34 1.00 5.21 4.97
C LEU A 34 1.20 4.01 4.04
N GLY A 35 0.82 2.82 4.51
CA GLY A 35 1.00 1.61 3.73
C GLY A 35 0.41 0.38 4.38
N GLY A 36 0.94 -0.79 4.03
CA GLY A 36 0.46 -2.05 4.59
C GLY A 36 0.66 -3.24 3.66
N ASN A 37 -0.04 -4.31 3.98
CA ASN A 37 -0.11 -5.53 3.19
C ASN A 37 -1.54 -6.09 3.13
N SER A 38 -1.70 -7.38 2.80
CA SER A 38 -3.00 -8.02 2.67
C SER A 38 -3.81 -8.06 3.97
N ALA A 39 -3.18 -7.94 5.14
CA ALA A 39 -3.86 -8.07 6.43
C ALA A 39 -3.68 -6.88 7.37
N PHE A 40 -2.56 -6.16 7.28
CA PHE A 40 -2.22 -5.07 8.19
C PHE A 40 -2.01 -3.75 7.45
N ALA A 41 -2.57 -2.68 8.02
CA ALA A 41 -2.23 -1.30 7.67
C ALA A 41 -1.09 -0.80 8.55
N HIS A 42 -0.25 0.04 7.98
CA HIS A 42 0.85 0.72 8.66
C HIS A 42 0.63 2.23 8.55
N LEU A 43 0.43 2.88 9.67
CA LEU A 43 0.03 4.29 9.79
C LEU A 43 1.05 5.01 10.65
N GLY A 44 1.81 5.94 10.09
CA GLY A 44 2.86 6.58 10.84
C GLY A 44 3.23 7.97 10.37
N THR A 45 4.21 8.52 11.06
CA THR A 45 4.87 9.78 10.73
C THR A 45 6.38 9.61 10.81
N TYR A 46 7.11 10.43 10.06
CA TYR A 46 8.56 10.48 10.15
C TYR A 46 9.05 11.92 10.22
N GLN A 47 10.23 12.07 10.78
CA GLN A 47 10.99 13.32 10.81
C GLN A 47 12.43 13.04 10.44
N GLN A 48 13.00 13.84 9.56
CA GLN A 48 14.42 13.79 9.23
C GLN A 48 15.17 14.85 10.02
N ILE A 49 16.21 14.42 10.74
CA ILE A 49 17.09 15.28 11.55
C ILE A 49 18.52 15.00 11.10
N GLY A 50 19.06 15.85 10.21
CA GLY A 50 20.34 15.57 9.55
C GLY A 50 20.24 14.32 8.68
N ASP A 51 21.11 13.35 8.91
CA ASP A 51 21.13 12.07 8.19
C ASP A 51 20.25 11.01 8.85
N GLU A 52 19.69 11.29 10.02
CA GLU A 52 18.84 10.36 10.76
C GLU A 52 17.36 10.61 10.45
N ILE A 53 16.60 9.52 10.31
CA ILE A 53 15.15 9.53 10.14
C ILE A 53 14.56 8.83 11.37
N ALA A 54 13.72 9.53 12.13
CA ALA A 54 12.94 8.95 13.21
C ALA A 54 11.50 8.73 12.73
N ALA A 55 10.92 7.57 13.02
CA ALA A 55 9.54 7.25 12.65
C ALA A 55 8.78 6.56 13.77
N GLU A 56 7.50 6.93 13.88
CA GLU A 56 6.51 6.32 14.78
C GLU A 56 5.39 5.75 13.94
N ILE A 57 5.14 4.45 14.05
CA ILE A 57 4.21 3.71 13.21
C ILE A 57 3.27 2.90 14.10
N ILE A 58 1.98 2.94 13.79
CA ILE A 58 1.00 2.01 14.32
C ILE A 58 0.69 1.01 13.21
N THR A 59 0.81 -0.27 13.49
CA THR A 59 0.30 -1.34 12.64
C THR A 59 -1.03 -1.83 13.20
N GLU A 60 -2.04 -1.96 12.34
CA GLU A 60 -3.37 -2.43 12.74
C GLU A 60 -3.93 -3.42 11.70
N ARG A 61 -4.60 -4.47 12.20
CA ARG A 61 -5.25 -5.45 11.33
C ARG A 61 -6.48 -4.82 10.66
N HIS A 62 -6.58 -4.94 9.33
CA HIS A 62 -7.74 -4.52 8.56
C HIS A 62 -8.48 -5.68 7.87
N ASN A 63 -7.82 -6.84 7.76
CA ASN A 63 -8.38 -8.03 7.14
C ASN A 63 -7.99 -9.28 7.95
N ASP A 64 -8.97 -10.15 8.18
CA ASP A 64 -8.75 -11.41 8.92
C ASP A 64 -8.33 -12.52 7.94
N ASP A 65 -7.04 -12.50 7.59
CA ASP A 65 -6.38 -13.51 6.77
C ASP A 65 -5.55 -14.44 7.68
N PRO A 66 -5.89 -15.74 7.78
CA PRO A 66 -5.21 -16.67 8.65
C PRO A 66 -3.74 -16.93 8.27
N HIS A 67 -3.34 -16.63 7.03
CA HIS A 67 -1.95 -16.74 6.57
C HIS A 67 -1.06 -15.61 7.11
N TYR A 68 -1.65 -14.50 7.56
CA TYR A 68 -0.93 -13.35 8.11
C TYR A 68 -1.06 -13.31 9.63
N LYS A 69 -0.08 -13.90 10.33
CA LYS A 69 0.01 -13.82 11.79
C LYS A 69 0.61 -12.48 12.21
N PRO A 70 0.11 -11.85 13.29
CA PRO A 70 0.69 -10.61 13.79
C PRO A 70 2.11 -10.87 14.33
N LEU A 71 3.13 -10.26 13.72
CA LEU A 71 4.54 -10.44 14.14
C LEU A 71 4.79 -9.98 15.58
N MET A 72 4.05 -8.98 16.02
CA MET A 72 4.12 -8.43 17.37
C MET A 72 3.27 -9.21 18.38
N GLY A 73 2.51 -10.23 17.93
CA GLY A 73 1.62 -11.02 18.77
C GLY A 73 0.30 -10.32 19.11
N ALA A 74 0.01 -9.17 18.51
CA ALA A 74 -1.23 -8.42 18.68
C ALA A 74 -1.67 -7.80 17.35
N ASP A 75 -2.98 -7.61 17.17
CA ASP A 75 -3.56 -7.01 15.96
C ASP A 75 -3.31 -5.50 15.86
N VAL A 76 -2.94 -4.87 16.96
CA VAL A 76 -2.50 -3.47 17.00
C VAL A 76 -1.16 -3.41 17.73
N ALA A 77 -0.17 -2.77 17.14
CA ALA A 77 1.14 -2.57 17.75
C ALA A 77 1.71 -1.19 17.36
N ALA A 78 2.41 -0.56 18.32
CA ALA A 78 3.18 0.65 18.07
C ALA A 78 4.66 0.29 17.85
N ILE A 79 5.28 0.95 16.89
CA ILE A 79 6.66 0.72 16.44
C ILE A 79 7.36 2.07 16.43
N SER A 80 8.47 2.18 17.17
CA SER A 80 9.34 3.34 17.19
C SER A 80 10.68 2.96 16.60
N VAL A 81 11.10 3.63 15.53
CA VAL A 81 12.31 3.30 14.79
C VAL A 81 13.14 4.51 14.45
N ARG A 82 14.45 4.27 14.31
CA ARG A 82 15.40 5.23 13.75
C ARG A 82 16.13 4.58 12.60
N GLY A 83 16.45 5.37 11.58
CA GLY A 83 17.10 4.85 10.40
C GLY A 83 17.86 5.91 9.63
N ARG A 84 18.46 5.48 8.53
CA ARG A 84 19.25 6.32 7.62
C ARG A 84 19.01 5.88 6.18
N ALA A 85 19.25 6.82 5.26
CA ALA A 85 19.32 6.53 3.86
C ALA A 85 20.67 5.88 3.51
N ASP A 86 20.62 4.84 2.68
CA ASP A 86 21.78 4.16 2.11
C ASP A 86 21.50 3.89 0.62
N GLY A 87 21.89 4.83 -0.23
CA GLY A 87 21.56 4.81 -1.66
C GLY A 87 20.03 4.91 -1.90
N ASN A 88 19.47 3.92 -2.57
CA ASN A 88 18.00 3.83 -2.82
C ASN A 88 17.24 3.08 -1.71
N LYS A 89 17.89 2.79 -0.59
CA LYS A 89 17.31 2.09 0.55
C LYS A 89 17.29 2.97 1.77
N LEU A 90 16.28 2.71 2.63
CA LEU A 90 16.22 3.24 3.98
C LEU A 90 16.27 2.05 4.91
N ARG A 91 17.16 2.09 5.88
CA ARG A 91 17.29 1.04 6.91
C ARG A 91 16.90 1.59 8.26
N PHE A 92 15.99 0.91 8.94
CA PHE A 92 15.46 1.27 10.25
C PHE A 92 15.69 0.16 11.25
N GLU A 93 15.96 0.57 12.48
CA GLU A 93 16.04 -0.32 13.64
C GLU A 93 15.31 0.34 14.82
N GLY A 94 14.77 -0.45 15.72
CA GLY A 94 14.07 0.07 16.87
C GLY A 94 13.33 -0.98 17.69
N SER A 95 12.23 -0.57 18.27
CA SER A 95 11.43 -1.39 19.19
C SER A 95 9.97 -1.41 18.78
N ALA A 96 9.27 -2.45 19.19
CA ALA A 96 7.84 -2.60 18.97
C ALA A 96 7.14 -3.00 20.27
N ALA A 97 6.15 -2.21 20.69
CA ALA A 97 5.21 -2.63 21.70
C ALA A 97 4.14 -3.55 21.06
N PRO A 98 3.72 -4.67 21.64
CA PRO A 98 3.84 -5.06 23.04
C PRO A 98 5.03 -6.00 23.37
N ARG A 99 6.09 -6.06 22.56
CA ARG A 99 7.27 -6.91 22.83
C ARG A 99 8.49 -6.06 23.21
N PRO A 100 8.55 -5.49 24.43
CA PRO A 100 9.72 -4.76 24.91
C PRO A 100 10.97 -5.66 24.86
N GLY A 101 12.08 -5.14 24.31
CA GLY A 101 13.33 -5.89 24.18
C GLY A 101 13.47 -6.74 22.91
N ALA A 102 12.41 -6.90 22.11
CA ALA A 102 12.54 -7.46 20.79
C ALA A 102 13.08 -6.40 19.81
N LEU A 103 14.14 -6.74 19.06
CA LEU A 103 14.68 -5.86 18.03
C LEU A 103 13.77 -5.93 16.80
N PHE A 104 13.23 -4.77 16.44
CA PHE A 104 12.55 -4.57 15.19
C PHE A 104 13.53 -3.99 14.16
N TRP A 105 13.46 -4.45 12.94
CA TRP A 105 14.19 -3.89 11.81
C TRP A 105 13.28 -3.77 10.59
N ALA A 106 13.58 -2.82 9.71
CA ALA A 106 12.92 -2.67 8.42
C ALA A 106 13.88 -2.11 7.37
N ASP A 107 13.88 -2.74 6.20
CA ASP A 107 14.56 -2.26 5.00
C ASP A 107 13.50 -1.81 3.99
N LEU A 108 13.56 -0.54 3.60
CA LEU A 108 12.69 0.03 2.57
C LEU A 108 13.50 0.22 1.29
N THR A 109 13.00 -0.32 0.18
CA THR A 109 13.60 -0.15 -1.16
C THR A 109 12.61 0.61 -2.03
N ARG A 110 13.05 1.70 -2.65
CA ARG A 110 12.19 2.55 -3.49
C ARG A 110 11.70 1.79 -4.71
N LEU A 111 10.41 1.96 -5.07
CA LEU A 111 9.72 1.30 -6.17
C LEU A 111 9.34 2.25 -7.31
N ASP A 112 9.19 3.53 -7.02
CA ASP A 112 8.65 4.54 -7.94
C ASP A 112 9.76 5.35 -8.63
N ASP A 113 10.81 4.69 -9.10
CA ASP A 113 11.91 5.33 -9.87
C ASP A 113 11.47 5.82 -11.27
N GLU A 114 10.31 5.39 -11.76
CA GLU A 114 9.73 5.84 -13.02
C GLU A 114 8.78 7.03 -12.82
N ALA A 115 8.66 7.85 -13.86
CA ALA A 115 7.74 8.99 -13.83
C ALA A 115 6.30 8.49 -13.64
N LEU A 116 5.70 8.80 -12.49
CA LEU A 116 4.31 8.50 -12.22
C LEU A 116 3.40 9.09 -13.30
N ALA A 117 2.38 8.35 -13.69
CA ALA A 117 1.35 8.85 -14.61
C ALA A 117 0.79 10.20 -14.11
N PRO A 118 0.39 11.12 -15.02
CA PRO A 118 -0.22 12.38 -14.62
C PRO A 118 -1.40 12.14 -13.68
N ALA A 119 -1.49 12.92 -12.62
CA ALA A 119 -2.61 12.86 -11.69
C ALA A 119 -3.93 13.15 -12.40
N GLY A 120 -4.97 12.41 -12.06
CA GLY A 120 -6.32 12.68 -12.55
C GLY A 120 -6.96 13.88 -11.83
N LYS A 121 -8.19 14.21 -12.19
CA LYS A 121 -8.90 15.37 -11.62
C LYS A 121 -9.86 14.92 -10.52
N VAL A 122 -9.74 15.55 -9.36
CA VAL A 122 -10.67 15.35 -8.24
C VAL A 122 -11.55 16.58 -8.10
N GLY A 123 -12.86 16.41 -8.27
CA GLY A 123 -13.87 17.45 -8.15
C GLY A 123 -14.73 17.29 -6.91
N GLN A 124 -15.72 18.18 -6.76
CA GLN A 124 -16.66 18.15 -5.65
C GLN A 124 -17.42 16.82 -5.58
N GLY A 125 -17.59 16.25 -4.38
CA GLY A 125 -18.20 14.93 -4.17
C GLY A 125 -17.37 13.78 -4.74
N GLY A 126 -16.06 13.99 -4.97
CA GLY A 126 -15.11 12.96 -5.30
C GLY A 126 -14.66 12.15 -4.09
N ILE A 127 -13.80 11.17 -4.33
CA ILE A 127 -13.24 10.32 -3.28
C ILE A 127 -12.28 11.13 -2.40
N VAL A 128 -12.29 10.84 -1.10
CA VAL A 128 -11.44 11.52 -0.12
C VAL A 128 -10.01 11.00 -0.22
N ASN A 129 -9.03 11.90 -0.11
CA ASN A 129 -7.62 11.50 0.02
C ASN A 129 -7.40 10.68 1.30
N GLY A 130 -6.72 9.55 1.18
CA GLY A 130 -6.48 8.69 2.34
C GLY A 130 -5.96 7.31 2.01
N LEU A 131 -5.63 6.56 3.07
CA LEU A 131 -5.31 5.14 2.99
C LEU A 131 -6.60 4.32 3.11
N TYR A 132 -6.78 3.40 2.17
CA TYR A 132 -7.92 2.49 2.07
C TYR A 132 -7.46 1.04 2.18
N SER A 133 -8.25 0.20 2.83
CA SER A 133 -8.19 -1.24 2.56
C SER A 133 -8.93 -1.52 1.26
N ILE A 134 -8.38 -2.42 0.44
CA ILE A 134 -9.03 -2.89 -0.78
C ILE A 134 -9.26 -4.39 -0.70
N HIS A 135 -10.49 -4.82 -1.04
CA HIS A 135 -10.86 -6.21 -1.23
C HIS A 135 -11.29 -6.43 -2.67
N ILE A 136 -10.60 -7.33 -3.36
CA ILE A 136 -10.81 -7.63 -4.77
C ILE A 136 -11.44 -9.00 -4.89
N ARG A 137 -12.48 -9.10 -5.72
CA ARG A 137 -13.13 -10.36 -6.11
C ARG A 137 -13.06 -10.54 -7.61
N THR A 138 -12.72 -11.72 -8.06
CA THR A 138 -12.82 -12.08 -9.48
C THR A 138 -14.25 -12.55 -9.77
N LEU A 139 -14.82 -12.10 -10.89
CA LEU A 139 -16.16 -12.53 -11.31
C LEU A 139 -16.15 -13.87 -12.05
N ASP A 140 -14.97 -14.37 -12.39
CA ASP A 140 -14.80 -15.59 -13.19
C ASP A 140 -14.66 -16.87 -12.34
N GLY A 141 -15.18 -16.87 -11.10
CA GLY A 141 -15.32 -18.07 -10.26
C GLY A 141 -14.04 -18.53 -9.57
N ILE A 142 -13.00 -17.72 -9.52
CA ILE A 142 -11.83 -17.95 -8.68
C ILE A 142 -12.10 -17.30 -7.32
N ASP A 143 -12.53 -18.08 -6.35
CA ASP A 143 -12.65 -17.67 -4.96
C ASP A 143 -11.26 -17.50 -4.35
N GLY A 144 -10.76 -16.29 -4.42
CA GLY A 144 -9.53 -15.89 -3.74
C GLY A 144 -9.64 -14.41 -3.50
N GLY A 145 -10.25 -14.01 -2.37
CA GLY A 145 -10.34 -12.61 -1.97
C GLY A 145 -8.93 -12.02 -1.83
N LEU A 146 -8.47 -11.30 -2.86
CA LEU A 146 -7.23 -10.55 -2.78
C LEU A 146 -7.46 -9.30 -1.96
N SER A 147 -6.59 -9.03 -1.03
CA SER A 147 -6.63 -7.86 -0.16
C SER A 147 -5.31 -7.11 -0.19
N GLY A 148 -5.37 -5.82 0.03
CA GLY A 148 -4.21 -4.96 0.11
C GLY A 148 -4.57 -3.59 0.66
N VAL A 149 -3.69 -2.64 0.46
CA VAL A 149 -3.90 -1.23 0.81
C VAL A 149 -3.73 -0.35 -0.42
N MET A 150 -4.54 0.71 -0.48
CA MET A 150 -4.51 1.68 -1.58
C MET A 150 -4.51 3.09 -1.01
N LEU A 151 -3.48 3.85 -1.32
CA LEU A 151 -3.38 5.26 -0.98
C LEU A 151 -3.86 6.10 -2.16
N LEU A 152 -4.86 6.92 -1.92
CA LEU A 152 -5.42 7.87 -2.89
C LEU A 152 -5.03 9.28 -2.49
N ILE A 153 -4.25 9.98 -3.32
CA ILE A 153 -3.82 11.35 -3.09
C ILE A 153 -3.90 12.16 -4.39
N ASP A 154 -4.74 13.18 -4.40
CA ASP A 154 -4.83 14.19 -5.47
C ASP A 154 -4.85 13.61 -6.90
N GLY A 155 -5.69 12.58 -7.11
CA GLY A 155 -5.83 11.94 -8.40
C GLY A 155 -4.77 10.87 -8.71
N ARG A 156 -3.93 10.50 -7.75
CA ARG A 156 -2.91 9.44 -7.86
C ARG A 156 -3.27 8.23 -7.02
N ILE A 157 -2.91 7.07 -7.49
CA ILE A 157 -3.04 5.78 -6.81
C ILE A 157 -1.65 5.25 -6.53
N LEU A 158 -1.40 4.93 -5.25
CA LEU A 158 -0.22 4.23 -4.78
C LEU A 158 -0.68 3.13 -3.82
N GLY A 159 0.02 2.02 -3.74
CA GLY A 159 -0.36 0.97 -2.79
C GLY A 159 0.20 -0.37 -3.14
N GLY A 160 -0.39 -1.42 -2.57
CA GLY A 160 0.04 -2.80 -2.80
C GLY A 160 -0.27 -3.72 -1.64
N ASP A 161 0.48 -4.81 -1.59
CA ASP A 161 0.41 -5.84 -0.57
C ASP A 161 1.81 -6.39 -0.23
N ALA A 162 1.93 -7.65 0.18
CA ALA A 162 3.21 -8.27 0.52
C ALA A 162 4.07 -8.65 -0.70
N PHE A 163 3.50 -8.68 -1.90
CA PHE A 163 4.16 -9.15 -3.12
C PHE A 163 4.05 -8.19 -4.29
N PHE A 164 2.95 -7.42 -4.36
CA PHE A 164 2.62 -6.54 -5.47
C PHE A 164 2.54 -5.08 -5.03
N TYR A 165 2.77 -4.17 -5.97
CA TYR A 165 2.51 -2.75 -5.80
C TYR A 165 1.64 -2.22 -6.92
N TYR A 166 0.92 -1.15 -6.61
CA TYR A 166 -0.02 -0.48 -7.50
C TYR A 166 0.45 0.94 -7.75
N LEU A 167 0.53 1.32 -9.02
CA LEU A 167 0.73 2.69 -9.45
C LEU A 167 -0.37 3.07 -10.43
N GLY A 168 -0.94 4.26 -10.28
CA GLY A 168 -1.99 4.66 -11.20
C GLY A 168 -2.51 6.08 -10.99
N SER A 169 -3.58 6.37 -11.69
CA SER A 169 -4.29 7.64 -11.58
C SER A 169 -5.79 7.45 -11.62
N TYR A 170 -6.52 8.39 -11.01
CA TYR A 170 -7.96 8.40 -11.01
C TYR A 170 -8.52 9.82 -11.14
N SER A 171 -9.70 9.90 -11.72
CA SER A 171 -10.54 11.11 -11.65
C SER A 171 -11.82 10.76 -10.90
N SER A 172 -12.29 11.69 -10.05
CA SER A 172 -13.50 11.49 -9.27
C SER A 172 -14.29 12.78 -9.11
N GLN A 173 -15.63 12.68 -9.24
CA GLN A 173 -16.57 13.80 -9.07
C GLN A 173 -17.99 13.27 -8.90
N ASN A 174 -18.82 13.95 -8.09
CA ASN A 174 -20.25 13.65 -7.94
C ASN A 174 -20.55 12.19 -7.61
N GLY A 175 -19.81 11.59 -6.68
CA GLY A 175 -19.99 10.20 -6.23
C GLY A 175 -19.53 9.15 -7.24
N ARG A 176 -18.85 9.53 -8.31
CA ARG A 176 -18.30 8.62 -9.31
C ARG A 176 -16.81 8.76 -9.42
N TRP A 177 -16.13 7.67 -9.77
CA TRP A 177 -14.72 7.66 -10.03
C TRP A 177 -14.34 6.66 -11.11
N LYS A 178 -13.23 6.91 -11.76
CA LYS A 178 -12.64 6.02 -12.78
C LYS A 178 -11.15 6.26 -12.86
N GLY A 179 -10.42 5.28 -13.32
CA GLY A 179 -8.97 5.39 -13.45
C GLY A 179 -8.34 4.16 -14.06
N GLU A 180 -7.03 4.15 -13.96
CA GLU A 180 -6.19 3.06 -14.41
C GLU A 180 -5.09 2.78 -13.39
N ILE A 181 -4.70 1.52 -13.28
CA ILE A 181 -3.68 1.01 -12.37
C ILE A 181 -2.75 0.12 -13.16
N ILE A 182 -1.47 0.23 -12.92
CA ILE A 182 -0.48 -0.79 -13.25
C ILE A 182 -0.19 -1.57 -11.97
N ASN A 183 -0.37 -2.89 -12.01
CA ASN A 183 -0.03 -3.81 -10.94
C ASN A 183 1.26 -4.53 -11.32
N GLN A 184 2.26 -4.47 -10.46
CA GLN A 184 3.58 -5.07 -10.67
C GLN A 184 4.00 -5.89 -9.46
N GLU A 185 4.75 -6.98 -9.69
CA GLU A 185 5.34 -7.79 -8.64
C GLU A 185 6.65 -7.14 -8.15
N HIS A 186 6.76 -6.85 -6.85
CA HIS A 186 8.01 -6.38 -6.23
C HIS A 186 8.78 -7.51 -5.53
N THR A 187 8.12 -8.62 -5.28
CA THR A 187 8.72 -9.81 -4.65
C THR A 187 8.07 -11.05 -5.24
N PRO A 188 8.85 -12.01 -5.77
CA PRO A 188 8.28 -13.23 -6.35
C PRO A 188 7.37 -13.97 -5.38
N ALA A 189 6.11 -14.15 -5.76
CA ALA A 189 5.12 -14.93 -5.01
C ALA A 189 5.40 -16.43 -5.22
N LYS A 190 6.33 -17.01 -4.46
CA LYS A 190 6.72 -18.42 -4.57
C LYS A 190 5.60 -19.32 -4.04
N GLY A 191 5.13 -20.25 -4.87
CA GLY A 191 4.22 -21.33 -4.49
C GLY A 191 2.73 -21.03 -4.60
N GLU A 192 2.35 -19.80 -4.90
CA GLU A 192 0.98 -19.42 -5.24
C GLU A 192 0.92 -19.05 -6.73
N ASN A 193 -0.13 -19.46 -7.43
CA ASN A 193 -0.38 -18.94 -8.77
C ASN A 193 -0.85 -17.49 -8.62
N PRO A 194 0.00 -16.51 -8.88
CA PRO A 194 -0.46 -15.12 -8.85
C PRO A 194 -1.56 -14.98 -9.89
N VAL A 195 -2.65 -14.31 -9.54
CA VAL A 195 -3.84 -14.12 -10.42
C VAL A 195 -3.43 -13.62 -11.81
N PHE A 196 -2.33 -12.87 -11.87
CA PHE A 196 -1.80 -12.29 -13.10
C PHE A 196 -0.52 -12.96 -13.60
N GLY A 197 -0.12 -14.11 -13.05
CA GLY A 197 1.06 -14.86 -13.52
C GLY A 197 2.41 -14.16 -13.27
N GLY A 198 2.49 -13.22 -12.31
CA GLY A 198 3.74 -12.49 -11.99
C GLY A 198 4.15 -11.43 -13.02
N HIS A 199 3.29 -11.11 -13.98
CA HIS A 199 3.54 -10.09 -15.00
C HIS A 199 2.96 -8.74 -14.60
N GLU A 200 3.50 -7.67 -15.19
CA GLU A 200 2.87 -6.36 -15.16
C GLU A 200 1.48 -6.43 -15.83
N VAL A 201 0.48 -5.85 -15.17
CA VAL A 201 -0.91 -5.90 -15.63
C VAL A 201 -1.53 -4.52 -15.56
N GLY A 202 -2.02 -4.04 -16.69
CA GLY A 202 -2.86 -2.84 -16.77
C GLY A 202 -4.29 -3.17 -16.37
N ILE A 203 -4.87 -2.34 -15.49
CA ILE A 203 -6.22 -2.49 -14.96
C ILE A 203 -6.97 -1.18 -15.14
N GLY A 204 -7.97 -1.16 -16.01
CA GLY A 204 -8.91 -0.04 -16.13
C GLY A 204 -10.13 -0.26 -15.24
N PHE A 205 -10.58 0.77 -14.53
CA PHE A 205 -11.73 0.68 -13.63
C PHE A 205 -12.68 1.87 -13.70
N SER A 206 -13.91 1.63 -13.26
CA SER A 206 -14.89 2.68 -12.96
C SER A 206 -15.83 2.23 -11.83
N GLY A 207 -16.46 3.20 -11.14
CA GLY A 207 -17.34 2.86 -10.05
C GLY A 207 -17.95 4.07 -9.33
N THR A 208 -18.39 3.84 -8.11
CA THR A 208 -18.97 4.83 -7.23
C THR A 208 -18.09 5.10 -6.02
N CYS A 209 -18.14 6.30 -5.48
CA CYS A 209 -17.39 6.69 -4.30
C CYS A 209 -18.25 7.53 -3.36
N HIS A 210 -17.89 7.49 -2.08
CA HIS A 210 -18.50 8.26 -1.01
C HIS A 210 -17.44 8.60 0.07
N GLU A 211 -17.78 9.36 1.09
CA GLU A 211 -16.85 9.85 2.11
C GLU A 211 -16.03 8.76 2.83
N ARG A 212 -16.54 7.53 2.92
CA ARG A 212 -15.94 6.45 3.71
C ARG A 212 -15.41 5.29 2.86
N GLY A 213 -15.54 5.35 1.53
CA GLY A 213 -15.12 4.25 0.68
C GLY A 213 -15.53 4.39 -0.77
N ALA A 214 -15.32 3.31 -1.51
CA ALA A 214 -15.67 3.24 -2.91
C ALA A 214 -15.92 1.79 -3.34
N GLU A 215 -16.63 1.65 -4.44
CA GLU A 215 -16.80 0.39 -5.15
C GLU A 215 -16.35 0.59 -6.60
N LEU A 216 -15.80 -0.46 -7.20
CA LEU A 216 -15.40 -0.43 -8.59
C LEU A 216 -15.65 -1.77 -9.29
N GLU A 217 -15.84 -1.65 -10.59
CA GLU A 217 -15.69 -2.73 -11.55
C GLU A 217 -14.46 -2.46 -12.40
N ALA A 218 -13.69 -3.52 -12.68
CA ALA A 218 -12.43 -3.39 -13.38
C ALA A 218 -12.24 -4.50 -14.41
N ILE A 219 -11.42 -4.20 -15.40
CA ILE A 219 -10.93 -5.15 -16.39
C ILE A 219 -9.41 -5.14 -16.31
N ALA A 220 -8.83 -6.30 -16.03
CA ALA A 220 -7.39 -6.52 -16.02
C ALA A 220 -6.97 -7.26 -17.29
N LEU A 221 -5.96 -6.75 -17.95
CA LEU A 221 -5.39 -7.36 -19.16
C LEU A 221 -4.12 -8.13 -18.81
N ALA A 222 -4.26 -9.44 -18.55
CA ALA A 222 -3.17 -10.34 -18.21
C ALA A 222 -2.73 -11.15 -19.44
N GLY A 223 -1.76 -10.66 -20.19
CA GLY A 223 -1.30 -11.24 -21.43
C GLY A 223 -2.43 -11.32 -22.48
N LYS A 224 -2.86 -12.53 -22.84
CA LYS A 224 -3.97 -12.77 -23.79
C LYS A 224 -5.34 -12.91 -23.13
N ARG A 225 -5.42 -12.76 -21.83
CA ARG A 225 -6.65 -12.94 -21.03
C ARG A 225 -7.15 -11.61 -20.53
N SER A 226 -8.47 -11.44 -20.55
CA SER A 226 -9.17 -10.34 -19.89
C SER A 226 -9.89 -10.92 -18.68
N LEU A 227 -9.61 -10.38 -17.50
CA LEU A 227 -10.23 -10.78 -16.24
C LEU A 227 -11.14 -9.65 -15.75
N ARG A 228 -12.37 -9.99 -15.39
CA ARG A 228 -13.32 -9.03 -14.77
C ARG A 228 -13.17 -9.12 -13.26
N LEU A 229 -13.06 -7.96 -12.64
CA LEU A 229 -12.86 -7.82 -11.20
C LEU A 229 -13.90 -6.86 -10.64
N THR A 230 -14.26 -7.08 -9.38
CA THR A 230 -14.91 -6.06 -8.55
C THR A 230 -14.04 -5.80 -7.35
N ALA A 231 -14.06 -4.58 -6.83
CA ALA A 231 -13.40 -4.27 -5.58
C ALA A 231 -14.21 -3.31 -4.72
N THR A 232 -14.03 -3.45 -3.42
CA THR A 232 -14.57 -2.56 -2.40
C THR A 232 -13.42 -1.91 -1.65
N LEU A 233 -13.45 -0.59 -1.52
CA LEU A 233 -12.49 0.20 -0.75
C LEU A 233 -13.16 0.72 0.52
N LYS A 234 -12.48 0.63 1.64
CA LYS A 234 -12.89 1.20 2.92
C LYS A 234 -11.82 2.16 3.42
N LEU A 235 -12.18 3.42 3.67
CA LEU A 235 -11.28 4.41 4.23
C LEU A 235 -10.85 4.01 5.63
N MET A 236 -9.54 3.90 5.85
CA MET A 236 -8.93 3.61 7.13
C MET A 236 -8.39 4.89 7.80
N ARG A 237 -7.72 5.72 7.01
CA ARG A 237 -7.12 6.97 7.50
C ARG A 237 -7.17 8.04 6.41
N PRO A 238 -7.74 9.24 6.66
CA PRO A 238 -7.56 10.41 5.79
C PRO A 238 -6.07 10.81 5.70
N ALA A 239 -5.63 11.21 4.49
CA ALA A 239 -4.25 11.66 4.24
C ALA A 239 -3.98 13.09 4.71
#